data_5510bd076a318a3c3bcb8f30d61ea6a4
#
_entry.id   5510bd076a318a3c3bcb8f30d61ea6a4
#
_cell.length_a   1.000
_cell.length_b   1.000
_cell.length_c   1.000
_cell.angle_alpha   90.00
_cell.angle_beta   90.00
_cell.angle_gamma   90.00
#
_symmetry.space_group_name_H-M   'P 1'
#
loop_
_entity.id
_entity.type
_entity.pdbx_description
1 polymer ?
#
loop_
_entity_poly.entity_id
_entity_poly.type
_entity_poly.pdbx_seq_one_letter_code
_entity_poly.pdbx_strand_id
1 'polypeptide(L)'
;MKHLLVICLAFVSTAAVSQQSKDPVSDVLREMLPGRQKNTVAAFEEMPADKFNYKPTPDQMTFGHLAAHIVEANYFLCANVGDVPQPKVTELKGGESKDALVAALKSSFEFCGTALPKASDSKMTENITWFDGKPRTRAWAFLGLASGWADHYATAAMYLRLNGLLPPTAKKE
;
A
#
# COMPACT_ATOMS: atom_id res chain seq x y z
N MET A 1 -55.85 -47.77 -23.05
CA MET A 1 -54.59 -47.22 -23.57
C MET A 1 -54.27 -46.02 -22.80
N LYS A 2 -53.25 -46.10 -21.88
CA LYS A 2 -52.79 -44.99 -20.98
C LYS A 2 -51.55 -44.34 -21.65
N HIS A 3 -51.67 -43.09 -22.10
CA HIS A 3 -50.53 -42.34 -22.63
C HIS A 3 -49.73 -41.77 -21.49
N LEU A 4 -48.47 -42.23 -21.30
CA LEU A 4 -47.50 -41.72 -20.35
C LEU A 4 -46.80 -40.51 -20.99
N LEU A 5 -47.06 -39.31 -20.47
CA LEU A 5 -46.41 -38.08 -20.91
C LEU A 5 -45.08 -37.95 -20.16
N VAL A 6 -43.95 -38.14 -20.85
CA VAL A 6 -42.61 -37.94 -20.29
C VAL A 6 -42.25 -36.47 -20.47
N ILE A 7 -42.24 -35.70 -19.38
CA ILE A 7 -41.77 -34.31 -19.36
C ILE A 7 -40.24 -34.32 -19.14
N CYS A 8 -39.46 -34.06 -20.18
CA CYS A 8 -38.04 -33.82 -20.08
C CYS A 8 -37.78 -32.39 -19.52
N LEU A 9 -37.42 -32.28 -18.25
CA LEU A 9 -36.88 -31.03 -17.68
C LEU A 9 -35.45 -30.84 -18.21
N ALA A 10 -35.26 -29.89 -19.12
CA ALA A 10 -33.94 -29.43 -19.52
C ALA A 10 -33.39 -28.52 -18.44
N PHE A 11 -32.38 -28.99 -17.64
CA PHE A 11 -31.59 -28.16 -16.76
C PHE A 11 -30.69 -27.28 -17.61
N VAL A 12 -31.01 -26.00 -17.75
CA VAL A 12 -30.12 -24.99 -18.29
C VAL A 12 -29.15 -24.59 -17.17
N SER A 13 -27.96 -25.19 -17.15
CA SER A 13 -26.86 -24.76 -16.29
C SER A 13 -26.32 -23.45 -16.82
N THR A 14 -26.70 -22.34 -16.21
CA THR A 14 -26.03 -21.04 -16.44
C THR A 14 -24.65 -21.09 -15.80
N ALA A 15 -23.62 -21.41 -16.59
CA ALA A 15 -22.24 -21.18 -16.17
C ALA A 15 -22.05 -19.67 -15.98
N ALA A 16 -21.91 -19.23 -14.74
CA ALA A 16 -21.48 -17.86 -14.43
C ALA A 16 -20.05 -17.72 -14.98
N VAL A 17 -19.91 -17.10 -16.14
CA VAL A 17 -18.61 -16.69 -16.66
C VAL A 17 -18.12 -15.59 -15.74
N SER A 18 -17.17 -15.90 -14.86
CA SER A 18 -16.44 -14.89 -14.08
C SER A 18 -15.79 -13.95 -15.09
N GLN A 19 -16.28 -12.71 -15.16
CA GLN A 19 -15.70 -11.70 -16.03
C GLN A 19 -14.31 -11.36 -15.48
N GLN A 20 -13.28 -11.77 -16.20
CA GLN A 20 -11.90 -11.48 -15.85
C GLN A 20 -11.70 -9.96 -15.77
N SER A 21 -11.10 -9.47 -14.67
CA SER A 21 -10.81 -8.04 -14.51
C SER A 21 -9.94 -7.52 -15.67
N LYS A 22 -10.22 -6.30 -16.11
CA LYS A 22 -9.40 -5.60 -17.11
C LYS A 22 -8.15 -4.99 -16.48
N ASP A 23 -8.13 -4.87 -15.15
CA ASP A 23 -7.09 -4.19 -14.37
C ASP A 23 -6.54 -5.11 -13.25
N PRO A 24 -6.05 -6.33 -13.57
CA PRO A 24 -5.69 -7.33 -12.56
C PRO A 24 -4.56 -6.87 -11.63
N VAL A 25 -3.61 -6.05 -12.10
CA VAL A 25 -2.52 -5.55 -11.25
C VAL A 25 -3.02 -4.43 -10.34
N SER A 26 -3.85 -3.53 -10.85
CA SER A 26 -4.52 -2.50 -10.06
C SER A 26 -5.41 -3.10 -8.97
N ASP A 27 -6.12 -4.19 -9.28
CA ASP A 27 -6.96 -4.91 -8.31
C ASP A 27 -6.13 -5.45 -7.16
N VAL A 28 -5.00 -6.09 -7.45
CA VAL A 28 -4.08 -6.60 -6.41
C VAL A 28 -3.59 -5.48 -5.51
N LEU A 29 -3.21 -4.31 -6.03
CA LEU A 29 -2.81 -3.17 -5.20
C LEU A 29 -3.94 -2.70 -4.28
N ARG A 30 -5.18 -2.65 -4.79
CA ARG A 30 -6.37 -2.30 -3.99
C ARG A 30 -6.61 -3.29 -2.86
N GLU A 31 -6.44 -4.59 -3.13
CA GLU A 31 -6.58 -5.66 -2.13
C GLU A 31 -5.46 -5.62 -1.07
N MET A 32 -4.24 -5.28 -1.47
CA MET A 32 -3.10 -5.20 -0.55
C MET A 32 -3.19 -4.00 0.42
N LEU A 33 -3.74 -2.87 -0.03
CA LEU A 33 -3.70 -1.60 0.69
C LEU A 33 -4.19 -1.69 2.15
N PRO A 34 -5.38 -2.26 2.47
CA PRO A 34 -5.87 -2.29 3.85
C PRO A 34 -4.92 -3.01 4.82
N GLY A 35 -4.37 -4.15 4.38
CA GLY A 35 -3.42 -4.92 5.19
C GLY A 35 -2.09 -4.18 5.37
N ARG A 36 -1.58 -3.50 4.33
CA ARG A 36 -0.35 -2.71 4.39
C ARG A 36 -0.52 -1.50 5.29
N GLN A 37 -1.63 -0.77 5.17
CA GLN A 37 -1.97 0.35 6.05
C GLN A 37 -2.06 -0.10 7.51
N LYS A 38 -2.88 -1.11 7.81
CA LYS A 38 -3.06 -1.65 9.17
C LYS A 38 -1.72 -1.98 9.82
N ASN A 39 -0.91 -2.79 9.16
CA ASN A 39 0.33 -3.28 9.73
C ASN A 39 1.39 -2.18 9.86
N THR A 40 1.53 -1.32 8.85
CA THR A 40 2.53 -0.25 8.88
C THR A 40 2.18 0.79 9.94
N VAL A 41 0.94 1.28 9.97
CA VAL A 41 0.51 2.26 10.99
C VAL A 41 0.69 1.69 12.39
N ALA A 42 0.23 0.44 12.63
CA ALA A 42 0.38 -0.20 13.94
C ALA A 42 1.85 -0.37 14.36
N ALA A 43 2.79 -0.60 13.43
CA ALA A 43 4.21 -0.66 13.74
C ALA A 43 4.76 0.68 14.24
N PHE A 44 4.32 1.80 13.68
CA PHE A 44 4.72 3.13 14.14
C PHE A 44 4.00 3.55 15.43
N GLU A 45 2.77 3.10 15.65
CA GLU A 45 2.07 3.30 16.93
C GLU A 45 2.71 2.51 18.08
N GLU A 46 3.28 1.33 17.80
CA GLU A 46 3.93 0.48 18.79
C GLU A 46 5.23 1.08 19.34
N MET A 47 6.02 1.76 18.50
CA MET A 47 7.31 2.32 18.90
C MET A 47 7.11 3.45 19.93
N PRO A 48 7.76 3.42 21.11
CA PRO A 48 7.73 4.53 22.07
C PRO A 48 8.24 5.84 21.45
N ALA A 49 7.67 6.98 21.86
CA ALA A 49 7.99 8.28 21.30
C ALA A 49 9.48 8.65 21.43
N ASP A 50 10.12 8.31 22.56
CA ASP A 50 11.54 8.53 22.80
C ASP A 50 12.47 7.70 21.90
N LYS A 51 11.92 6.70 21.19
CA LYS A 51 12.64 5.84 20.25
C LYS A 51 12.50 6.25 18.79
N PHE A 52 11.79 7.33 18.49
CA PHE A 52 11.68 7.79 17.10
C PHE A 52 13.02 8.27 16.51
N ASN A 53 13.97 8.70 17.35
CA ASN A 53 15.33 9.04 16.93
C ASN A 53 16.28 7.83 16.87
N TYR A 54 15.81 6.63 17.24
CA TYR A 54 16.62 5.42 17.19
C TYR A 54 16.97 5.05 15.74
N LYS A 55 18.23 4.65 15.54
CA LYS A 55 18.72 4.01 14.30
C LYS A 55 19.70 2.89 14.67
N PRO A 56 19.66 1.76 13.94
CA PRO A 56 20.51 0.60 14.24
C PRO A 56 22.00 0.86 14.08
N THR A 57 22.38 1.66 13.09
CA THR A 57 23.76 2.07 12.81
C THR A 57 23.82 3.56 12.48
N PRO A 58 25.00 4.21 12.55
CA PRO A 58 25.14 5.62 12.19
C PRO A 58 24.64 5.96 10.78
N ASP A 59 24.78 5.06 9.82
CA ASP A 59 24.47 5.29 8.42
C ASP A 59 23.01 5.02 8.05
N GLN A 60 22.24 4.39 8.96
CA GLN A 60 20.82 4.14 8.73
C GLN A 60 19.96 5.33 9.14
N MET A 61 18.80 5.45 8.52
CA MET A 61 17.81 6.46 8.89
C MET A 61 17.23 6.19 10.29
N THR A 62 16.76 7.24 10.95
CA THR A 62 16.01 7.09 12.20
C THR A 62 14.64 6.49 11.95
N PHE A 63 14.00 5.95 12.98
CA PHE A 63 12.63 5.41 12.86
C PHE A 63 11.64 6.50 12.44
N GLY A 64 11.79 7.74 12.96
CA GLY A 64 10.97 8.87 12.52
C GLY A 64 11.22 9.26 11.05
N HIS A 65 12.47 9.19 10.58
CA HIS A 65 12.77 9.44 9.17
C HIS A 65 12.17 8.37 8.26
N LEU A 66 12.13 7.11 8.70
CA LEU A 66 11.43 6.05 7.98
C LEU A 66 9.91 6.37 7.82
N ALA A 67 9.27 6.92 8.85
CA ALA A 67 7.87 7.36 8.74
C ALA A 67 7.71 8.46 7.69
N ALA A 68 8.56 9.51 7.73
CA ALA A 68 8.55 10.61 6.78
C ALA A 68 8.76 10.11 5.33
N HIS A 69 9.70 9.20 5.14
CA HIS A 69 9.98 8.58 3.84
C HIS A 69 8.78 7.79 3.29
N ILE A 70 8.08 7.02 4.14
CA ILE A 70 6.87 6.29 3.71
C ILE A 70 5.76 7.27 3.31
N VAL A 71 5.59 8.37 4.05
CA VAL A 71 4.61 9.41 3.73
C VAL A 71 4.86 10.00 2.35
N GLU A 72 6.10 10.40 2.08
CA GLU A 72 6.50 10.95 0.77
C GLU A 72 6.28 9.93 -0.36
N ALA A 73 6.77 8.70 -0.16
CA ALA A 73 6.62 7.61 -1.14
C ALA A 73 5.16 7.30 -1.43
N ASN A 74 4.29 7.25 -0.43
CA ASN A 74 2.86 7.01 -0.62
C ASN A 74 2.22 8.10 -1.46
N TYR A 75 2.45 9.38 -1.15
CA TYR A 75 1.87 10.47 -1.93
C TYR A 75 2.36 10.46 -3.38
N PHE A 76 3.64 10.27 -3.60
CA PHE A 76 4.21 10.23 -4.94
C PHE A 76 3.71 9.02 -5.74
N LEU A 77 3.86 7.81 -5.18
CA LEU A 77 3.55 6.59 -5.91
C LEU A 77 2.05 6.40 -6.13
N CYS A 78 1.22 6.68 -5.12
CA CYS A 78 -0.23 6.56 -5.27
C CYS A 78 -0.80 7.60 -6.25
N ALA A 79 -0.26 8.83 -6.28
CA ALA A 79 -0.62 9.83 -7.28
C ALA A 79 -0.31 9.34 -8.69
N ASN A 80 0.90 8.79 -8.91
CA ASN A 80 1.32 8.27 -10.20
C ASN A 80 0.55 7.00 -10.61
N VAL A 81 0.29 6.07 -9.68
CA VAL A 81 -0.49 4.85 -9.96
C VAL A 81 -1.94 5.19 -10.31
N GLY A 82 -2.57 6.09 -9.54
CA GLY A 82 -3.95 6.52 -9.76
C GLY A 82 -4.13 7.54 -10.86
N ASP A 83 -3.03 8.06 -11.45
CA ASP A 83 -3.07 9.15 -12.42
C ASP A 83 -3.84 10.37 -11.91
N VAL A 84 -3.52 10.79 -10.68
CA VAL A 84 -4.16 11.92 -10.00
C VAL A 84 -3.10 12.93 -9.53
N PRO A 85 -3.47 14.20 -9.34
CA PRO A 85 -2.57 15.19 -8.78
C PRO A 85 -2.06 14.78 -7.39
N GLN A 86 -0.75 14.91 -7.17
CA GLN A 86 -0.19 14.76 -5.83
C GLN A 86 -0.61 15.95 -4.96
N PRO A 87 -1.11 15.73 -3.75
CA PRO A 87 -1.48 16.84 -2.86
C PRO A 87 -0.22 17.58 -2.40
N LYS A 88 -0.38 18.89 -2.21
CA LYS A 88 0.68 19.70 -1.57
C LYS A 88 0.62 19.45 -0.06
N VAL A 89 1.62 18.78 0.46
CA VAL A 89 1.76 18.51 1.90
C VAL A 89 3.05 19.13 2.43
N THR A 90 3.09 19.41 3.72
CA THR A 90 4.33 19.86 4.37
C THR A 90 5.35 18.73 4.34
N GLU A 91 6.57 19.04 3.88
CA GLU A 91 7.70 18.12 3.93
C GLU A 91 8.02 17.74 5.38
N LEU A 92 8.11 16.44 5.64
CA LEU A 92 8.52 15.90 6.93
C LEU A 92 9.99 15.50 6.88
N LYS A 93 10.71 15.73 7.98
CA LYS A 93 12.15 15.40 8.12
C LYS A 93 12.42 14.27 9.09
N GLY A 94 11.37 13.73 9.73
CA GLY A 94 11.46 12.64 10.69
C GLY A 94 11.90 13.04 12.10
N GLY A 95 12.05 14.34 12.35
CA GLY A 95 12.29 14.91 13.68
C GLY A 95 11.02 15.42 14.37
N GLU A 96 9.88 15.32 13.72
CA GLU A 96 8.58 15.71 14.26
C GLU A 96 8.16 14.76 15.38
N SER A 97 7.14 15.15 16.17
CA SER A 97 6.60 14.28 17.21
C SER A 97 6.06 12.97 16.65
N LYS A 98 6.07 11.90 17.44
CA LYS A 98 5.44 10.62 17.11
C LYS A 98 4.03 10.83 16.57
N ASP A 99 3.20 11.61 17.28
CA ASP A 99 1.79 11.81 16.90
C ASP A 99 1.66 12.49 15.55
N ALA A 100 2.51 13.48 15.25
CA ALA A 100 2.52 14.16 13.95
C ALA A 100 2.92 13.22 12.82
N LEU A 101 3.97 12.41 13.02
CA LEU A 101 4.43 11.44 12.02
C LEU A 101 3.41 10.32 11.78
N VAL A 102 2.79 9.79 12.83
CA VAL A 102 1.76 8.76 12.73
C VAL A 102 0.50 9.31 12.05
N ALA A 103 0.08 10.54 12.37
CA ALA A 103 -1.04 11.19 11.70
C ALA A 103 -0.78 11.40 10.21
N ALA A 104 0.40 11.88 9.84
CA ALA A 104 0.80 12.04 8.45
C ALA A 104 0.86 10.70 7.70
N LEU A 105 1.37 9.65 8.36
CA LEU A 105 1.41 8.30 7.80
C LEU A 105 -0.01 7.80 7.50
N LYS A 106 -0.95 7.94 8.43
CA LYS A 106 -2.38 7.61 8.21
C LYS A 106 -2.95 8.36 7.02
N SER A 107 -2.78 9.68 6.99
CA SER A 107 -3.27 10.51 5.88
C SER A 107 -2.68 10.12 4.52
N SER A 108 -1.41 9.70 4.46
CA SER A 108 -0.80 9.25 3.21
C SER A 108 -1.42 7.93 2.71
N PHE A 109 -1.77 7.00 3.59
CA PHE A 109 -2.48 5.78 3.22
C PHE A 109 -3.94 6.06 2.83
N GLU A 110 -4.62 6.99 3.50
CA GLU A 110 -5.96 7.46 3.11
C GLU A 110 -5.95 8.04 1.70
N PHE A 111 -4.94 8.84 1.37
CA PHE A 111 -4.75 9.33 0.00
C PHE A 111 -4.60 8.16 -1.00
N CYS A 112 -3.80 7.13 -0.69
CA CYS A 112 -3.71 5.94 -1.52
C CYS A 112 -5.08 5.28 -1.71
N GLY A 113 -5.90 5.22 -0.65
CA GLY A 113 -7.28 4.73 -0.72
C GLY A 113 -8.18 5.51 -1.69
N THR A 114 -7.91 6.79 -1.91
CA THR A 114 -8.65 7.62 -2.89
C THR A 114 -8.06 7.55 -4.30
N ALA A 115 -6.77 7.34 -4.43
CA ALA A 115 -6.05 7.32 -5.70
C ALA A 115 -6.16 5.95 -6.42
N LEU A 116 -5.94 4.85 -5.71
CA LEU A 116 -5.91 3.50 -6.29
C LEU A 116 -7.20 3.07 -6.97
N PRO A 117 -8.43 3.46 -6.56
CA PRO A 117 -9.63 3.18 -7.32
C PRO A 117 -9.63 3.73 -8.77
N LYS A 118 -8.78 4.74 -9.05
CA LYS A 118 -8.64 5.33 -10.38
C LYS A 118 -7.52 4.69 -11.22
N ALA A 119 -6.74 3.80 -10.62
CA ALA A 119 -5.67 3.08 -11.33
C ALA A 119 -6.21 2.18 -12.43
N SER A 120 -5.51 2.14 -13.56
CA SER A 120 -5.81 1.23 -14.68
C SER A 120 -4.53 0.65 -15.25
N ASP A 121 -4.53 -0.66 -15.49
CA ASP A 121 -3.42 -1.40 -16.06
C ASP A 121 -3.11 -0.94 -17.48
N SER A 122 -4.12 -0.41 -18.20
CA SER A 122 -3.95 0.14 -19.55
C SER A 122 -2.97 1.32 -19.61
N LYS A 123 -2.74 2.00 -18.47
CA LYS A 123 -1.84 3.16 -18.37
C LYS A 123 -0.41 2.80 -17.95
N MET A 124 -0.11 1.52 -17.71
CA MET A 124 1.21 1.10 -17.19
C MET A 124 2.38 1.44 -18.12
N THR A 125 2.14 1.54 -19.41
CA THR A 125 3.17 1.88 -20.41
C THR A 125 3.40 3.37 -20.59
N GLU A 126 2.53 4.23 -20.03
CA GLU A 126 2.69 5.68 -20.09
C GLU A 126 3.92 6.14 -19.27
N ASN A 127 4.59 7.19 -19.74
CA ASN A 127 5.72 7.76 -19.03
C ASN A 127 5.24 8.70 -17.91
N ILE A 128 5.91 8.60 -16.77
CA ILE A 128 5.80 9.51 -15.63
C ILE A 128 7.18 10.11 -15.35
N THR A 129 7.23 11.25 -14.68
CA THR A 129 8.48 11.80 -14.16
C THR A 129 8.78 11.15 -12.81
N TRP A 130 9.92 10.47 -12.71
CA TRP A 130 10.36 9.79 -11.50
C TRP A 130 10.99 10.75 -10.49
N PHE A 131 11.29 10.28 -9.24
CA PHE A 131 11.94 11.08 -8.17
C PHE A 131 13.26 11.74 -8.59
N ASP A 132 14.00 11.12 -9.51
CA ASP A 132 15.26 11.64 -10.04
C ASP A 132 15.10 12.57 -11.26
N GLY A 133 13.86 12.95 -11.59
CA GLY A 133 13.52 13.79 -12.74
C GLY A 133 13.52 13.05 -14.08
N LYS A 134 13.86 11.76 -14.12
CA LYS A 134 13.93 10.98 -15.36
C LYS A 134 12.60 10.35 -15.72
N PRO A 135 12.32 10.14 -17.01
CA PRO A 135 11.13 9.42 -17.42
C PRO A 135 11.24 7.93 -17.07
N ARG A 136 10.14 7.37 -16.56
CA ARG A 136 9.94 5.94 -16.36
C ARG A 136 8.54 5.57 -16.74
N THR A 137 8.30 4.31 -17.10
CA THR A 137 6.93 3.85 -17.29
C THR A 137 6.17 3.85 -15.97
N ARG A 138 4.88 4.12 -16.02
CA ARG A 138 4.00 4.07 -14.83
C ARG A 138 4.05 2.71 -14.12
N ALA A 139 4.36 1.62 -14.83
CA ALA A 139 4.60 0.31 -14.23
C ALA A 139 5.64 0.34 -13.09
N TRP A 140 6.65 1.24 -13.16
CA TRP A 140 7.58 1.45 -12.06
C TRP A 140 6.91 1.92 -10.78
N ALA A 141 5.89 2.78 -10.89
CA ALA A 141 5.14 3.22 -9.72
C ALA A 141 4.29 2.09 -9.12
N PHE A 142 3.68 1.25 -9.95
CA PHE A 142 2.94 0.06 -9.48
C PHE A 142 3.83 -0.91 -8.70
N LEU A 143 4.96 -1.28 -9.29
CA LEU A 143 5.92 -2.19 -8.65
C LEU A 143 6.58 -1.54 -7.42
N GLY A 144 6.96 -0.27 -7.54
CA GLY A 144 7.56 0.49 -6.46
C GLY A 144 6.64 0.63 -5.26
N LEU A 145 5.33 0.82 -5.47
CA LEU A 145 4.36 0.89 -4.39
C LEU A 145 4.22 -0.45 -3.66
N ALA A 146 4.04 -1.55 -4.40
CA ALA A 146 3.88 -2.89 -3.83
C ALA A 146 5.12 -3.34 -3.05
N SER A 147 6.33 -3.18 -3.65
CA SER A 147 7.59 -3.53 -3.02
C SER A 147 7.92 -2.61 -1.84
N GLY A 148 7.74 -1.29 -2.01
CA GLY A 148 7.99 -0.30 -0.97
C GLY A 148 7.18 -0.56 0.30
N TRP A 149 5.91 -0.88 0.19
CA TRP A 149 5.10 -1.24 1.37
C TRP A 149 5.65 -2.46 2.11
N ALA A 150 6.16 -3.46 1.37
CA ALA A 150 6.75 -4.66 1.99
C ALA A 150 8.08 -4.32 2.68
N ASP A 151 8.97 -3.62 1.98
CA ASP A 151 10.31 -3.26 2.48
C ASP A 151 10.23 -2.32 3.69
N HIS A 152 9.38 -1.31 3.63
CA HIS A 152 9.21 -0.34 4.72
C HIS A 152 8.63 -1.01 5.97
N TYR A 153 7.61 -1.87 5.80
CA TYR A 153 7.09 -2.63 6.94
C TYR A 153 8.12 -3.59 7.52
N ALA A 154 8.87 -4.30 6.68
CA ALA A 154 9.92 -5.21 7.14
C ALA A 154 11.01 -4.45 7.91
N THR A 155 11.40 -3.27 7.42
CA THR A 155 12.34 -2.37 8.09
C THR A 155 11.80 -1.92 9.44
N ALA A 156 10.55 -1.40 9.50
CA ALA A 156 9.92 -0.99 10.76
C ALA A 156 9.83 -2.15 11.77
N ALA A 157 9.44 -3.35 11.30
CA ALA A 157 9.38 -4.56 12.13
C ALA A 157 10.74 -4.97 12.70
N MET A 158 11.82 -4.77 11.93
CA MET A 158 13.19 -5.02 12.42
C MET A 158 13.56 -3.99 13.49
N TYR A 159 13.26 -2.71 13.31
CA TYR A 159 13.52 -1.67 14.31
C TYR A 159 12.78 -1.94 15.62
N LEU A 160 11.52 -2.39 15.55
CA LEU A 160 10.76 -2.82 16.74
C LEU A 160 11.49 -3.92 17.48
N ARG A 161 11.90 -5.00 16.79
CA ARG A 161 12.62 -6.13 17.41
C ARG A 161 13.93 -5.72 18.06
N LEU A 162 14.69 -4.83 17.44
CA LEU A 162 15.94 -4.29 18.01
C LEU A 162 15.69 -3.45 19.27
N ASN A 163 14.46 -2.99 19.48
CA ASN A 163 14.02 -2.30 20.69
C ASN A 163 13.22 -3.21 21.65
N GLY A 164 13.27 -4.53 21.47
CA GLY A 164 12.58 -5.49 22.33
C GLY A 164 11.06 -5.57 22.16
N LEU A 165 10.52 -5.01 21.06
CA LEU A 165 9.10 -4.98 20.77
C LEU A 165 8.71 -6.02 19.69
N LEU A 166 7.50 -6.58 19.81
CA LEU A 166 6.96 -7.46 18.78
C LEU A 166 6.27 -6.63 17.68
N PRO A 167 6.61 -6.84 16.41
CA PRO A 167 5.87 -6.18 15.33
C PRO A 167 4.42 -6.70 15.25
N PRO A 168 3.47 -5.92 14.70
CA PRO A 168 2.06 -6.26 14.65
C PRO A 168 1.78 -7.68 14.11
N THR A 169 2.47 -8.09 13.04
CA THR A 169 2.29 -9.42 12.43
C THR A 169 2.89 -10.59 13.24
N ALA A 170 3.63 -10.32 14.31
CA ALA A 170 4.17 -11.34 15.21
C ALA A 170 3.35 -11.49 16.50
N LYS A 171 2.38 -10.61 16.75
CA LYS A 171 1.42 -10.73 17.85
C LYS A 171 0.41 -11.82 17.50
N LYS A 172 0.23 -12.79 18.40
CA LYS A 172 -0.87 -13.77 18.27
C LYS A 172 -2.18 -13.05 18.56
N GLU A 173 -3.16 -13.25 17.70
CA GLU A 173 -4.55 -12.86 17.97
C GLU A 173 -5.12 -13.67 19.14
#